data_5a781c50a04404cb22f56ba47091755e
#
_entry.id   5a781c50a04404cb22f56ba47091755e
#
_cell.length_a   1.000
_cell.length_b   1.000
_cell.length_c   1.000
_cell.angle_alpha   90.00
_cell.angle_beta   90.00
_cell.angle_gamma   90.00
#
_symmetry.space_group_name_H-M   'P 1'
#
loop_
_entity.id
_entity.type
_entity.pdbx_description
1 polymer ?
#
loop_
_entity_poly.entity_id
_entity_poly.type
_entity_poly.pdbx_seq_one_letter_code
_entity_poly.pdbx_strand_id
1 'polypeptide(L)'
;MPLLSAHQSNRITKLLLIGDSGTGKTGALASLIGAGYKLRILDMDNGLDSLVQQCKKRNFDLSQVEFRTLRDKFRSTPNGPVVDGIPKAFVDATSMLDNWKYTLDGQSVDLGKPETWGEDTVLVIDSLTFLANSAMAWASAVKVPHGARGQDGRAVYGEAQKAIEHILSLLTSEHFRANVIVISHVTYIERDDGTRKGYPMATGQSLSPKIPAYFNSVALCETTGTGASVKRTIRTAPTSMIDLKNPASFRIADQLPIESALADFFKAVKG
;
A
#
# COMPACT_ATOMS: atom_id res chain seq x y z
N MET A 1 15.87 15.46 -25.80
CA MET A 1 15.13 14.28 -25.33
C MET A 1 15.92 13.67 -24.17
N PRO A 2 15.28 13.27 -23.05
CA PRO A 2 15.99 12.65 -21.96
C PRO A 2 16.56 11.29 -22.40
N LEU A 3 17.75 10.96 -21.92
CA LEU A 3 18.39 9.68 -22.16
C LEU A 3 17.79 8.61 -21.21
N LEU A 4 17.76 7.34 -21.64
CA LEU A 4 17.25 6.24 -20.81
C LEU A 4 18.05 6.05 -19.51
N SER A 5 19.35 6.39 -19.52
CA SER A 5 20.21 6.41 -18.33
C SER A 5 19.74 7.38 -17.24
N ALA A 6 18.96 8.40 -17.60
CA ALA A 6 18.37 9.37 -16.67
C ALA A 6 16.96 8.95 -16.20
N HIS A 7 16.45 7.80 -16.65
CA HIS A 7 15.11 7.34 -16.26
C HIS A 7 15.05 7.05 -14.76
N GLN A 8 13.95 7.46 -14.11
CA GLN A 8 13.79 7.38 -12.65
C GLN A 8 13.89 5.95 -12.10
N SER A 9 13.55 4.92 -12.88
CA SER A 9 13.64 3.52 -12.44
C SER A 9 15.05 3.07 -12.05
N ASN A 10 16.09 3.80 -12.45
CA ASN A 10 17.45 3.57 -12.02
C ASN A 10 17.69 3.95 -10.55
N ARG A 11 16.77 4.68 -9.92
CA ARG A 11 16.93 5.27 -8.59
C ARG A 11 15.73 5.03 -7.69
N ILE A 12 14.52 5.01 -8.26
CA ILE A 12 13.25 4.96 -7.54
C ILE A 12 12.53 3.65 -7.82
N THR A 13 12.14 2.96 -6.77
CA THR A 13 11.34 1.73 -6.83
C THR A 13 9.88 2.02 -6.50
N LYS A 14 8.96 1.57 -7.34
CA LYS A 14 7.51 1.65 -7.15
C LYS A 14 6.96 0.22 -7.13
N LEU A 15 6.66 -0.27 -5.93
CA LEU A 15 6.30 -1.66 -5.67
C LEU A 15 4.86 -1.79 -5.16
N LEU A 16 4.10 -2.68 -5.77
CA LEU A 16 2.87 -3.22 -5.22
C LEU A 16 3.18 -4.53 -4.52
N LEU A 17 3.00 -4.59 -3.19
CA LEU A 17 3.24 -5.75 -2.36
C LEU A 17 1.90 -6.35 -1.92
N ILE A 18 1.55 -7.50 -2.46
CA ILE A 18 0.27 -8.16 -2.19
C ILE A 18 0.44 -9.41 -1.33
N GLY A 19 -0.63 -9.90 -0.74
CA GLY A 19 -0.63 -11.17 0.01
C GLY A 19 -1.79 -11.26 0.98
N ASP A 20 -2.10 -12.46 1.43
CA ASP A 20 -3.15 -12.70 2.41
C ASP A 20 -2.81 -12.11 3.79
N SER A 21 -3.80 -12.02 4.67
CA SER A 21 -3.58 -11.60 6.05
C SER A 21 -2.58 -12.54 6.74
N GLY A 22 -1.69 -11.97 7.56
CA GLY A 22 -0.70 -12.76 8.31
C GLY A 22 0.52 -13.24 7.51
N THR A 23 0.62 -12.95 6.20
CA THR A 23 1.78 -13.34 5.38
C THR A 23 3.05 -12.53 5.66
N GLY A 24 2.95 -11.46 6.47
CA GLY A 24 4.11 -10.70 6.93
C GLY A 24 4.45 -9.45 6.11
N LYS A 25 3.54 -8.96 5.28
CA LYS A 25 3.74 -7.76 4.41
C LYS A 25 4.30 -6.56 5.18
N THR A 26 3.62 -6.13 6.25
CA THR A 26 4.05 -5.02 7.11
C THR A 26 5.40 -5.30 7.77
N GLY A 27 5.61 -6.52 8.29
CA GLY A 27 6.87 -6.92 8.93
C GLY A 27 8.07 -6.94 7.98
N ALA A 28 7.85 -7.20 6.69
CA ALA A 28 8.91 -7.21 5.67
C ALA A 28 9.57 -5.83 5.49
N LEU A 29 8.86 -4.75 5.80
CA LEU A 29 9.36 -3.38 5.74
C LEU A 29 10.61 -3.18 6.62
N ALA A 30 10.79 -3.98 7.68
CA ALA A 30 11.95 -3.92 8.56
C ALA A 30 13.27 -4.10 7.81
N SER A 31 13.30 -4.87 6.71
CA SER A 31 14.51 -5.06 5.91
C SER A 31 15.01 -3.76 5.27
N LEU A 32 14.09 -2.86 4.90
CA LEU A 32 14.44 -1.56 4.34
C LEU A 32 15.07 -0.63 5.40
N ILE A 33 14.57 -0.67 6.64
CA ILE A 33 15.17 0.09 7.76
C ILE A 33 16.61 -0.39 7.98
N GLY A 34 16.83 -1.72 8.00
CA GLY A 34 18.15 -2.31 8.08
C GLY A 34 19.07 -1.95 6.91
N ALA A 35 18.51 -1.62 5.76
CA ALA A 35 19.25 -1.13 4.58
C ALA A 35 19.43 0.40 4.55
N GLY A 36 19.01 1.12 5.61
CA GLY A 36 19.22 2.56 5.76
C GLY A 36 18.12 3.46 5.15
N TYR A 37 16.99 2.88 4.73
CA TYR A 37 15.86 3.68 4.23
C TYR A 37 15.06 4.29 5.37
N LYS A 38 14.58 5.51 5.16
CA LYS A 38 13.58 6.18 6.00
C LYS A 38 12.19 5.77 5.53
N LEU A 39 11.35 5.27 6.44
CA LEU A 39 9.98 4.91 6.10
C LEU A 39 9.01 6.00 6.55
N ARG A 40 8.04 6.31 5.67
CA ARG A 40 6.91 7.21 5.95
C ARG A 40 5.63 6.45 5.63
N ILE A 41 4.89 6.05 6.67
CA ILE A 41 3.81 5.08 6.55
C ILE A 41 2.46 5.73 6.78
N LEU A 42 1.58 5.68 5.78
CA LEU A 42 0.14 5.86 5.96
C LEU A 42 -0.44 4.53 6.40
N ASP A 43 -0.66 4.39 7.70
CA ASP A 43 -1.21 3.19 8.33
C ASP A 43 -2.74 3.27 8.34
N MET A 44 -3.36 2.59 7.38
CA MET A 44 -4.82 2.63 7.19
C MET A 44 -5.55 1.53 7.97
N ASP A 45 -4.84 0.52 8.48
CA ASP A 45 -5.44 -0.63 9.18
C ASP A 45 -5.02 -0.77 10.65
N ASN A 46 -4.16 0.13 11.15
CA ASN A 46 -3.62 0.11 12.51
C ASN A 46 -2.85 -1.19 12.79
N GLY A 47 -1.96 -1.58 11.86
CA GLY A 47 -1.32 -2.89 11.81
C GLY A 47 0.19 -2.92 11.95
N LEU A 48 0.83 -1.89 12.54
CA LEU A 48 2.30 -1.76 12.58
C LEU A 48 3.00 -2.64 13.63
N ASP A 49 2.26 -3.39 14.48
CA ASP A 49 2.85 -4.23 15.53
C ASP A 49 3.92 -5.18 15.00
N SER A 50 3.65 -5.82 13.85
CA SER A 50 4.60 -6.76 13.25
C SER A 50 5.91 -6.08 12.82
N LEU A 51 5.87 -4.86 12.30
CA LEU A 51 7.04 -4.05 11.96
C LEU A 51 7.85 -3.72 13.22
N VAL A 52 7.17 -3.22 14.27
CA VAL A 52 7.81 -2.89 15.55
C VAL A 52 8.53 -4.11 16.13
N GLN A 53 7.88 -5.29 16.15
CA GLN A 53 8.51 -6.50 16.69
C GLN A 53 9.69 -6.97 15.85
N GLN A 54 9.61 -6.89 14.51
CA GLN A 54 10.73 -7.23 13.64
C GLN A 54 11.92 -6.28 13.83
N CYS A 55 11.69 -4.98 13.99
CA CYS A 55 12.75 -4.00 14.24
C CYS A 55 13.39 -4.24 15.60
N LYS A 56 12.61 -4.46 16.67
CA LYS A 56 13.13 -4.80 18.01
C LYS A 56 13.98 -6.07 17.99
N LYS A 57 13.49 -7.15 17.35
CA LYS A 57 14.21 -8.42 17.23
C LYS A 57 15.56 -8.27 16.55
N ARG A 58 15.69 -7.33 15.61
CA ARG A 58 16.91 -7.10 14.82
C ARG A 58 17.73 -5.91 15.29
N ASN A 59 17.28 -5.23 16.33
CA ASN A 59 17.90 -4.02 16.86
C ASN A 59 18.03 -2.90 15.83
N PHE A 60 16.99 -2.72 14.98
CA PHE A 60 16.93 -1.65 14.00
C PHE A 60 16.42 -0.36 14.64
N ASP A 61 16.90 0.78 14.11
CA ASP A 61 16.56 2.11 14.62
C ASP A 61 15.13 2.52 14.19
N LEU A 62 14.21 2.51 15.16
CA LEU A 62 12.82 2.93 14.94
C LEU A 62 12.66 4.42 14.65
N SER A 63 13.66 5.26 14.92
CA SER A 63 13.62 6.69 14.61
C SER A 63 13.61 6.99 13.10
N GLN A 64 13.97 5.98 12.28
CA GLN A 64 13.88 6.05 10.82
C GLN A 64 12.44 5.90 10.29
N VAL A 65 11.48 5.58 11.16
CA VAL A 65 10.09 5.33 10.78
C VAL A 65 9.17 6.40 11.36
N GLU A 66 8.52 7.14 10.48
CA GLU A 66 7.38 7.96 10.84
C GLU A 66 6.10 7.37 10.27
N PHE A 67 5.02 7.45 11.02
CA PHE A 67 3.73 6.91 10.60
C PHE A 67 2.56 7.80 11.01
N ARG A 68 1.47 7.64 10.30
CA ARG A 68 0.17 8.20 10.68
C ARG A 68 -0.88 7.12 10.53
N THR A 69 -1.52 6.75 11.64
CA THR A 69 -2.69 5.87 11.61
C THR A 69 -3.91 6.71 11.29
N LEU A 70 -4.55 6.40 10.16
CA LEU A 70 -5.67 7.14 9.60
C LEU A 70 -6.89 6.22 9.50
N ARG A 71 -7.76 6.32 10.50
CA ARG A 71 -9.01 5.55 10.56
C ARG A 71 -10.18 6.44 10.88
N ASP A 72 -11.31 6.17 10.24
CA ASP A 72 -12.56 6.78 10.63
C ASP A 72 -12.99 6.28 12.01
N LYS A 73 -13.54 7.19 12.82
CA LYS A 73 -14.12 6.84 14.11
C LYS A 73 -15.51 6.27 13.92
N PHE A 74 -15.84 5.27 14.70
CA PHE A 74 -17.17 4.66 14.71
C PHE A 74 -17.83 4.88 16.06
N ARG A 75 -19.15 5.06 16.06
CA ARG A 75 -19.98 5.04 17.26
C ARG A 75 -21.08 4.00 17.13
N SER A 76 -21.44 3.38 18.24
CA SER A 76 -22.54 2.44 18.29
C SER A 76 -23.87 3.17 18.29
N THR A 77 -24.85 2.65 17.55
CA THR A 77 -26.23 3.09 17.56
C THR A 77 -27.16 1.87 17.68
N PRO A 78 -28.44 2.05 18.06
CA PRO A 78 -29.41 0.95 18.09
C PRO A 78 -29.53 0.19 16.75
N ASN A 79 -29.23 0.87 15.64
CA ASN A 79 -29.28 0.28 14.29
C ASN A 79 -27.92 -0.26 13.80
N GLY A 80 -26.91 -0.37 14.69
CA GLY A 80 -25.57 -0.85 14.39
C GLY A 80 -24.51 0.29 14.41
N PRO A 81 -23.23 -0.05 14.19
CA PRO A 81 -22.17 0.95 14.18
C PRO A 81 -22.25 1.84 12.93
N VAL A 82 -22.04 3.13 13.14
CA VAL A 82 -21.99 4.14 12.07
C VAL A 82 -20.70 4.96 12.22
N VAL A 83 -20.25 5.56 11.12
CA VAL A 83 -19.13 6.52 11.19
C VAL A 83 -19.54 7.70 12.07
N ASP A 84 -18.66 8.08 13.01
CA ASP A 84 -18.87 9.20 13.91
C ASP A 84 -18.48 10.51 13.22
N GLY A 85 -19.50 11.25 12.79
CA GLY A 85 -19.34 12.48 12.03
C GLY A 85 -19.06 12.24 10.54
N ILE A 86 -18.16 13.05 9.96
CA ILE A 86 -17.77 12.97 8.54
C ILE A 86 -16.55 12.05 8.41
N PRO A 87 -16.53 11.09 7.46
CA PRO A 87 -15.35 10.27 7.17
C PRO A 87 -14.15 11.16 6.82
N LYS A 88 -13.04 11.01 7.53
CA LYS A 88 -11.85 11.84 7.36
C LYS A 88 -10.62 11.05 6.90
N ALA A 89 -10.56 9.74 7.17
CA ALA A 89 -9.38 8.94 6.93
C ALA A 89 -8.85 9.05 5.48
N PHE A 90 -9.75 9.05 4.50
CA PHE A 90 -9.38 9.22 3.10
C PHE A 90 -8.90 10.64 2.79
N VAL A 91 -9.57 11.66 3.31
CA VAL A 91 -9.20 13.08 3.12
C VAL A 91 -7.87 13.38 3.77
N ASP A 92 -7.65 12.90 4.99
CA ASP A 92 -6.40 13.08 5.72
C ASP A 92 -5.24 12.38 4.99
N ALA A 93 -5.46 11.16 4.45
CA ALA A 93 -4.47 10.46 3.63
C ALA A 93 -4.09 11.25 2.36
N THR A 94 -5.08 11.76 1.64
CA THR A 94 -4.82 12.57 0.42
C THR A 94 -4.13 13.88 0.74
N SER A 95 -4.50 14.55 1.85
CA SER A 95 -3.81 15.76 2.32
C SER A 95 -2.34 15.50 2.65
N MET A 96 -2.03 14.35 3.28
CA MET A 96 -0.66 13.96 3.58
C MET A 96 0.14 13.56 2.33
N LEU A 97 -0.51 13.09 1.27
CA LEU A 97 0.15 12.86 -0.02
C LEU A 97 0.49 14.17 -0.76
N ASP A 98 -0.25 15.24 -0.51
CA ASP A 98 0.08 16.58 -1.04
C ASP A 98 1.17 17.25 -0.21
N ASN A 99 1.04 17.25 1.11
CA ASN A 99 2.04 17.75 2.04
C ASN A 99 1.99 16.96 3.36
N TRP A 100 3.09 16.29 3.72
CA TRP A 100 3.17 15.50 4.93
C TRP A 100 3.29 16.38 6.16
N LYS A 101 2.16 16.85 6.63
CA LYS A 101 2.06 17.77 7.75
C LYS A 101 1.01 17.32 8.75
N TYR A 102 1.36 17.37 10.03
CA TYR A 102 0.43 17.03 11.12
C TYR A 102 0.85 17.72 12.42
N THR A 103 -0.04 17.69 13.41
CA THR A 103 0.25 18.15 14.78
C THR A 103 0.32 16.96 15.72
N LEU A 104 1.38 16.89 16.51
CA LEU A 104 1.59 15.89 17.56
C LEU A 104 1.95 16.62 18.85
N ASP A 105 1.20 16.38 19.92
CA ASP A 105 1.43 16.99 21.24
C ASP A 105 1.58 18.53 21.21
N GLY A 106 0.80 19.18 20.34
CA GLY A 106 0.84 20.63 20.14
C GLY A 106 1.98 21.14 19.26
N GLN A 107 2.87 20.27 18.81
CA GLN A 107 3.95 20.62 17.88
C GLN A 107 3.57 20.29 16.44
N SER A 108 3.87 21.21 15.51
CA SER A 108 3.66 21.00 14.09
C SER A 108 4.88 20.26 13.52
N VAL A 109 4.62 19.10 12.91
CA VAL A 109 5.58 18.35 12.10
C VAL A 109 5.26 18.63 10.64
N ASP A 110 6.26 19.02 9.85
CA ASP A 110 6.14 19.28 8.42
C ASP A 110 7.35 18.68 7.69
N LEU A 111 7.12 17.60 6.95
CA LEU A 111 8.16 16.91 6.17
C LEU A 111 8.11 17.27 4.67
N GLY A 112 7.28 18.26 4.31
CA GLY A 112 7.13 18.70 2.94
C GLY A 112 6.34 17.72 2.05
N LYS A 113 6.51 17.92 0.76
CA LYS A 113 5.78 17.15 -0.26
C LYS A 113 6.40 15.76 -0.47
N PRO A 114 5.65 14.68 -0.28
CA PRO A 114 6.15 13.30 -0.49
C PRO A 114 6.77 13.07 -1.87
N GLU A 115 6.26 13.69 -2.90
CA GLU A 115 6.79 13.59 -4.27
C GLU A 115 8.24 14.04 -4.42
N THR A 116 8.78 14.82 -3.45
CA THR A 116 10.13 15.41 -3.50
C THR A 116 11.14 14.73 -2.56
N TRP A 117 10.76 13.71 -1.78
CA TRP A 117 11.61 13.17 -0.71
C TRP A 117 12.91 12.49 -1.18
N GLY A 118 12.98 11.98 -2.39
CA GLY A 118 14.21 11.38 -2.95
C GLY A 118 14.38 9.88 -2.66
N GLU A 119 15.59 9.39 -2.91
CA GLU A 119 15.91 7.98 -3.06
C GLU A 119 16.05 7.20 -1.73
N ASP A 120 16.33 7.91 -0.63
CA ASP A 120 16.55 7.33 0.70
C ASP A 120 15.24 7.15 1.48
N THR A 121 14.15 7.67 0.97
CA THR A 121 12.85 7.65 1.63
C THR A 121 11.87 6.75 0.88
N VAL A 122 11.08 6.00 1.62
CA VAL A 122 10.03 5.12 1.11
C VAL A 122 8.70 5.54 1.69
N LEU A 123 7.80 6.01 0.84
CA LEU A 123 6.40 6.16 1.18
C LEU A 123 5.73 4.79 1.17
N VAL A 124 5.06 4.45 2.24
CA VAL A 124 4.30 3.19 2.37
C VAL A 124 2.83 3.50 2.58
N ILE A 125 1.97 2.85 1.81
CA ILE A 125 0.52 2.81 2.08
C ILE A 125 0.19 1.40 2.60
N ASP A 126 -0.14 1.30 3.87
CA ASP A 126 -0.50 0.04 4.54
C ASP A 126 -1.89 0.15 5.16
N SER A 127 -2.98 -0.24 4.46
CA SER A 127 -2.97 -0.86 3.15
C SER A 127 -3.93 -0.17 2.17
N LEU A 128 -3.74 -0.40 0.88
CA LEU A 128 -4.66 0.01 -0.19
C LEU A 128 -6.08 -0.50 0.04
N THR A 129 -6.21 -1.70 0.58
CA THR A 129 -7.51 -2.31 0.90
C THR A 129 -8.32 -1.41 1.84
N PHE A 130 -7.71 -0.91 2.91
CA PHE A 130 -8.38 -0.03 3.86
C PHE A 130 -8.47 1.42 3.36
N LEU A 131 -7.50 1.89 2.59
CA LEU A 131 -7.59 3.18 1.90
C LEU A 131 -8.81 3.20 0.95
N ALA A 132 -9.03 2.12 0.20
CA ALA A 132 -10.18 1.98 -0.70
C ALA A 132 -11.51 1.94 0.08
N ASN A 133 -11.56 1.28 1.24
CA ASN A 133 -12.72 1.30 2.12
C ASN A 133 -13.01 2.73 2.65
N SER A 134 -11.97 3.47 3.03
CA SER A 134 -12.11 4.86 3.45
C SER A 134 -12.56 5.78 2.32
N ALA A 135 -12.11 5.53 1.07
CA ALA A 135 -12.59 6.23 -0.13
C ALA A 135 -14.09 5.98 -0.37
N MET A 136 -14.58 4.76 -0.12
CA MET A 136 -16.01 4.45 -0.19
C MET A 136 -16.82 5.21 0.86
N ALA A 137 -16.35 5.25 2.10
CA ALA A 137 -17.00 6.00 3.16
C ALA A 137 -17.06 7.50 2.82
N TRP A 138 -15.97 8.07 2.35
CA TRP A 138 -15.89 9.45 1.87
C TRP A 138 -16.84 9.71 0.70
N ALA A 139 -16.82 8.90 -0.35
CA ALA A 139 -17.68 9.06 -1.52
C ALA A 139 -19.16 8.97 -1.14
N SER A 140 -19.52 8.08 -0.21
CA SER A 140 -20.89 7.98 0.33
C SER A 140 -21.31 9.25 1.04
N ALA A 141 -20.42 9.88 1.80
CA ALA A 141 -20.74 11.12 2.53
C ALA A 141 -20.86 12.36 1.62
N VAL A 142 -20.02 12.42 0.54
CA VAL A 142 -19.99 13.58 -0.37
C VAL A 142 -21.15 13.55 -1.38
N LYS A 143 -21.52 12.35 -1.88
CA LYS A 143 -22.53 12.21 -2.95
C LYS A 143 -23.97 12.13 -2.44
N VAL A 144 -24.18 12.05 -1.11
CA VAL A 144 -25.53 11.95 -0.56
C VAL A 144 -25.87 13.24 0.16
N PRO A 145 -26.76 14.07 -0.41
CA PRO A 145 -27.40 15.12 0.37
C PRO A 145 -28.15 14.50 1.55
N HIS A 146 -27.99 15.05 2.74
CA HIS A 146 -28.73 14.62 3.94
C HIS A 146 -30.24 14.60 3.63
N GLY A 147 -30.86 13.40 3.65
CA GLY A 147 -32.28 13.21 3.42
C GLY A 147 -32.72 12.69 2.06
N ALA A 148 -31.83 12.45 1.10
CA ALA A 148 -32.18 11.84 -0.18
C ALA A 148 -32.45 10.32 -0.02
N ARG A 149 -33.68 9.89 -0.27
CA ARG A 149 -34.03 8.47 -0.43
C ARG A 149 -33.56 8.00 -1.82
N GLY A 150 -32.65 7.02 -1.87
CA GLY A 150 -32.22 6.35 -3.11
C GLY A 150 -30.81 6.77 -3.55
N GLN A 151 -29.77 6.25 -2.88
CA GLN A 151 -28.40 6.31 -3.40
C GLN A 151 -28.32 5.46 -4.68
N ASP A 152 -27.84 6.06 -5.78
CA ASP A 152 -27.24 5.25 -6.84
C ASP A 152 -25.89 4.71 -6.34
N GLY A 153 -25.88 3.49 -5.79
CA GLY A 153 -24.68 2.83 -5.31
C GLY A 153 -23.57 2.79 -6.37
N ARG A 154 -23.92 2.74 -7.65
CA ARG A 154 -22.96 2.77 -8.76
C ARG A 154 -22.18 4.06 -8.85
N ALA A 155 -22.82 5.20 -8.59
CA ALA A 155 -22.18 6.51 -8.60
C ALA A 155 -21.15 6.63 -7.45
N VAL A 156 -21.48 6.13 -6.27
CA VAL A 156 -20.56 6.10 -5.11
C VAL A 156 -19.35 5.23 -5.39
N TYR A 157 -19.58 4.01 -5.92
CA TYR A 157 -18.47 3.13 -6.31
C TYR A 157 -17.59 3.76 -7.40
N GLY A 158 -18.19 4.37 -8.41
CA GLY A 158 -17.44 5.04 -9.49
C GLY A 158 -16.57 6.18 -8.98
N GLU A 159 -17.05 6.99 -8.02
CA GLU A 159 -16.28 8.07 -7.42
C GLU A 159 -15.10 7.56 -6.59
N ALA A 160 -15.36 6.58 -5.71
CA ALA A 160 -14.31 5.98 -4.91
C ALA A 160 -13.22 5.31 -5.77
N GLN A 161 -13.62 4.59 -6.83
CA GLN A 161 -12.68 3.97 -7.75
C GLN A 161 -11.81 5.00 -8.47
N LYS A 162 -12.40 6.07 -9.01
CA LYS A 162 -11.65 7.18 -9.63
C LYS A 162 -10.66 7.82 -8.68
N ALA A 163 -11.07 8.06 -7.43
CA ALA A 163 -10.19 8.63 -6.42
C ALA A 163 -8.98 7.74 -6.15
N ILE A 164 -9.16 6.42 -6.05
CA ILE A 164 -8.05 5.48 -5.91
C ILE A 164 -7.17 5.43 -7.16
N GLU A 165 -7.76 5.40 -8.37
CA GLU A 165 -7.01 5.44 -9.63
C GLU A 165 -6.14 6.70 -9.73
N HIS A 166 -6.64 7.87 -9.28
CA HIS A 166 -5.87 9.11 -9.24
C HIS A 166 -4.70 9.04 -8.26
N ILE A 167 -4.90 8.47 -7.06
CA ILE A 167 -3.81 8.25 -6.11
C ILE A 167 -2.74 7.32 -6.70
N LEU A 168 -3.13 6.20 -7.30
CA LEU A 168 -2.18 5.28 -7.92
C LEU A 168 -1.42 5.94 -9.07
N SER A 169 -2.11 6.75 -9.91
CA SER A 169 -1.48 7.52 -10.98
C SER A 169 -0.46 8.53 -10.43
N LEU A 170 -0.79 9.25 -9.36
CA LEU A 170 0.12 10.17 -8.68
C LEU A 170 1.37 9.44 -8.18
N LEU A 171 1.19 8.37 -7.40
CA LEU A 171 2.29 7.64 -6.76
C LEU A 171 3.23 6.97 -7.76
N THR A 172 2.71 6.56 -8.92
CA THR A 172 3.50 5.87 -9.95
C THR A 172 4.02 6.80 -11.05
N SER A 173 3.65 8.08 -11.03
CA SER A 173 4.11 9.07 -12.00
C SER A 173 5.62 9.30 -11.94
N GLU A 174 6.19 9.85 -13.02
CA GLU A 174 7.60 10.26 -13.09
C GLU A 174 7.93 11.45 -12.17
N HIS A 175 6.92 12.25 -11.82
CA HIS A 175 7.08 13.41 -10.95
C HIS A 175 7.21 13.01 -9.48
N PHE A 176 6.72 11.83 -9.10
CA PHE A 176 6.81 11.35 -7.73
C PHE A 176 8.19 10.71 -7.49
N ARG A 177 9.13 11.47 -6.94
CA ARG A 177 10.56 11.12 -6.84
C ARG A 177 10.97 10.40 -5.57
N ALA A 178 10.04 9.86 -4.80
CA ALA A 178 10.31 8.97 -3.67
C ALA A 178 10.05 7.51 -4.07
N ASN A 179 10.68 6.58 -3.35
CA ASN A 179 10.28 5.18 -3.45
C ASN A 179 8.85 5.01 -2.89
N VAL A 180 8.10 4.09 -3.44
CA VAL A 180 6.72 3.81 -3.03
C VAL A 180 6.52 2.32 -2.84
N ILE A 181 5.92 1.93 -1.73
CA ILE A 181 5.35 0.61 -1.51
C ILE A 181 3.86 0.77 -1.21
N VAL A 182 3.04 0.15 -2.04
CA VAL A 182 1.60 0.02 -1.77
C VAL A 182 1.34 -1.43 -1.36
N ILE A 183 0.90 -1.61 -0.12
CA ILE A 183 0.54 -2.92 0.43
C ILE A 183 -0.94 -3.18 0.18
N SER A 184 -1.31 -4.39 -0.24
CA SER A 184 -2.71 -4.79 -0.41
C SER A 184 -2.94 -6.24 0.00
N HIS A 185 -4.15 -6.54 0.47
CA HIS A 185 -4.62 -7.92 0.56
C HIS A 185 -4.91 -8.48 -0.83
N VAL A 186 -5.07 -9.78 -0.94
CA VAL A 186 -5.46 -10.46 -2.18
C VAL A 186 -6.96 -10.76 -2.15
N THR A 187 -7.62 -10.58 -3.29
CA THR A 187 -8.96 -11.10 -3.57
C THR A 187 -8.90 -12.02 -4.77
N TYR A 188 -9.66 -13.11 -4.73
CA TYR A 188 -9.70 -14.08 -5.83
C TYR A 188 -11.01 -13.91 -6.60
N ILE A 189 -10.88 -13.65 -7.90
CA ILE A 189 -12.02 -13.48 -8.81
C ILE A 189 -12.08 -14.71 -9.72
N GLU A 190 -13.25 -15.34 -9.78
CA GLU A 190 -13.52 -16.43 -10.71
C GLU A 190 -13.76 -15.85 -12.12
N ARG A 191 -13.17 -16.49 -13.11
CA ARG A 191 -13.30 -16.14 -14.52
C ARG A 191 -14.37 -17.00 -15.18
N ASP A 192 -14.81 -16.60 -16.36
CA ASP A 192 -15.84 -17.30 -17.14
C ASP A 192 -15.44 -18.76 -17.50
N ASP A 193 -14.15 -19.06 -17.51
CA ASP A 193 -13.60 -20.40 -17.74
C ASP A 193 -13.51 -21.26 -16.44
N GLY A 194 -14.05 -20.77 -15.33
CA GLY A 194 -14.01 -21.42 -14.01
C GLY A 194 -12.66 -21.33 -13.30
N THR A 195 -11.64 -20.70 -13.88
CA THR A 195 -10.36 -20.47 -13.21
C THR A 195 -10.47 -19.30 -12.24
N ARG A 196 -9.64 -19.33 -11.18
CA ARG A 196 -9.57 -18.22 -10.21
C ARG A 196 -8.26 -17.46 -10.40
N LYS A 197 -8.35 -16.12 -10.37
CA LYS A 197 -7.17 -15.27 -10.41
C LYS A 197 -7.16 -14.31 -9.24
N GLY A 198 -5.99 -14.19 -8.58
CA GLY A 198 -5.79 -13.29 -7.44
C GLY A 198 -5.39 -11.89 -7.91
N TYR A 199 -6.01 -10.90 -7.29
CA TYR A 199 -5.77 -9.48 -7.56
C TYR A 199 -5.61 -8.71 -6.25
N PRO A 200 -4.97 -7.52 -6.26
CA PRO A 200 -4.99 -6.62 -5.10
C PRO A 200 -6.42 -6.30 -4.70
N MET A 201 -6.73 -6.45 -3.42
CA MET A 201 -8.07 -6.17 -2.90
C MET A 201 -8.29 -4.66 -2.80
N ALA A 202 -9.26 -4.15 -3.53
CA ALA A 202 -9.74 -2.78 -3.47
C ALA A 202 -11.27 -2.75 -3.58
N THR A 203 -11.84 -1.56 -3.65
CA THR A 203 -13.28 -1.37 -3.75
C THR A 203 -13.84 -1.83 -5.09
N GLY A 204 -14.65 -2.87 -5.04
CA GLY A 204 -15.34 -3.43 -6.20
C GLY A 204 -14.45 -4.31 -7.09
N GLN A 205 -15.10 -5.22 -7.82
CA GLN A 205 -14.41 -6.20 -8.66
C GLN A 205 -13.78 -5.60 -9.92
N SER A 206 -14.24 -4.43 -10.36
CA SER A 206 -13.76 -3.79 -11.62
C SER A 206 -12.41 -3.08 -11.45
N LEU A 207 -12.08 -2.57 -10.25
CA LEU A 207 -10.83 -1.87 -9.99
C LEU A 207 -9.67 -2.84 -9.74
N SER A 208 -9.89 -3.91 -8.96
CA SER A 208 -8.86 -4.87 -8.56
C SER A 208 -7.99 -5.39 -9.71
N PRO A 209 -8.52 -5.80 -10.87
CA PRO A 209 -7.71 -6.25 -12.00
C PRO A 209 -6.87 -5.15 -12.66
N LYS A 210 -7.24 -3.88 -12.52
CA LYS A 210 -6.53 -2.75 -13.13
C LYS A 210 -5.30 -2.31 -12.31
N ILE A 211 -5.33 -2.49 -10.99
CA ILE A 211 -4.29 -1.98 -10.08
C ILE A 211 -2.88 -2.42 -10.47
N PRO A 212 -2.59 -3.69 -10.81
CA PRO A 212 -1.25 -4.09 -11.19
C PRO A 212 -0.69 -3.38 -12.42
N ALA A 213 -1.57 -2.79 -13.28
CA ALA A 213 -1.13 -2.06 -14.46
C ALA A 213 -0.38 -0.75 -14.12
N TYR A 214 -0.67 -0.13 -12.98
CA TYR A 214 0.01 1.08 -12.53
C TYR A 214 1.47 0.84 -12.10
N PHE A 215 1.83 -0.40 -11.73
CA PHE A 215 3.14 -0.71 -11.16
C PHE A 215 4.01 -1.49 -12.15
N ASN A 216 5.31 -1.16 -12.17
CA ASN A 216 6.32 -1.95 -12.89
C ASN A 216 6.86 -3.10 -12.04
N SER A 217 6.64 -3.07 -10.73
CA SER A 217 7.02 -4.11 -9.79
C SER A 217 5.81 -4.56 -8.97
N VAL A 218 5.53 -5.85 -9.00
CA VAL A 218 4.45 -6.49 -8.22
C VAL A 218 5.01 -7.75 -7.61
N ALA A 219 4.96 -7.87 -6.28
CA ALA A 219 5.47 -9.02 -5.54
C ALA A 219 4.41 -9.57 -4.58
N LEU A 220 4.50 -10.86 -4.27
CA LEU A 220 3.56 -11.59 -3.43
C LEU A 220 4.22 -12.04 -2.13
N CYS A 221 3.68 -11.61 -0.99
CA CYS A 221 3.98 -12.23 0.30
C CYS A 221 3.17 -13.52 0.45
N GLU A 222 3.85 -14.62 0.68
CA GLU A 222 3.23 -15.92 0.86
C GLU A 222 3.79 -16.64 2.10
N THR A 223 3.01 -17.61 2.58
CA THR A 223 3.36 -18.44 3.73
C THR A 223 3.30 -19.89 3.32
N THR A 224 4.31 -20.68 3.67
CA THR A 224 4.36 -22.12 3.46
C THR A 224 4.61 -22.83 4.76
N GLY A 225 4.17 -24.11 4.86
CA GLY A 225 4.28 -24.90 6.08
C GLY A 225 3.17 -24.60 7.10
N THR A 226 3.21 -25.29 8.23
CA THR A 226 2.24 -25.17 9.32
C THR A 226 2.94 -25.18 10.69
N GLY A 227 2.33 -24.57 11.69
CA GLY A 227 2.86 -24.54 13.06
C GLY A 227 4.29 -23.95 13.12
N ALA A 228 5.22 -24.66 13.73
CA ALA A 228 6.61 -24.23 13.90
C ALA A 228 7.42 -24.21 12.58
N SER A 229 6.93 -24.87 11.52
CA SER A 229 7.59 -24.93 10.22
C SER A 229 7.16 -23.81 9.26
N VAL A 230 6.36 -22.86 9.74
CA VAL A 230 5.91 -21.72 8.93
C VAL A 230 7.08 -20.90 8.43
N LYS A 231 7.20 -20.81 7.10
CA LYS A 231 8.15 -19.92 6.40
C LYS A 231 7.37 -18.84 5.67
N ARG A 232 7.86 -17.61 5.76
CA ARG A 232 7.33 -16.47 5.03
C ARG A 232 8.33 -16.03 3.98
N THR A 233 7.85 -15.81 2.77
CA THR A 233 8.69 -15.44 1.63
C THR A 233 8.01 -14.35 0.81
N ILE A 234 8.81 -13.62 0.03
CA ILE A 234 8.31 -12.75 -1.03
C ILE A 234 8.66 -13.39 -2.37
N ARG A 235 7.62 -13.67 -3.16
CA ARG A 235 7.72 -14.17 -4.51
C ARG A 235 7.73 -13.02 -5.51
N THR A 236 8.62 -13.09 -6.48
CA THR A 236 8.82 -12.08 -7.54
C THR A 236 8.47 -12.59 -8.93
N ALA A 237 8.35 -13.91 -9.11
CA ALA A 237 7.93 -14.54 -10.34
C ALA A 237 6.44 -14.91 -10.33
N PRO A 238 5.71 -14.75 -11.46
CA PRO A 238 4.29 -15.04 -11.54
C PRO A 238 3.96 -16.49 -11.19
N THR A 239 2.74 -16.70 -10.74
CA THR A 239 2.14 -18.02 -10.51
C THR A 239 1.01 -18.27 -11.49
N SER A 240 0.43 -19.48 -11.49
CA SER A 240 -0.78 -19.77 -12.28
C SER A 240 -1.97 -18.90 -11.88
N MET A 241 -2.00 -18.43 -10.62
CA MET A 241 -3.12 -17.68 -10.06
C MET A 241 -2.89 -16.18 -9.95
N ILE A 242 -1.64 -15.70 -9.89
CA ILE A 242 -1.33 -14.30 -9.63
C ILE A 242 -0.24 -13.82 -10.60
N ASP A 243 -0.53 -12.74 -11.32
CA ASP A 243 0.44 -12.08 -12.19
C ASP A 243 1.35 -11.18 -11.33
N LEU A 244 2.64 -11.44 -11.39
CA LEU A 244 3.67 -10.63 -10.75
C LEU A 244 4.55 -9.96 -11.80
N LYS A 245 5.22 -8.89 -11.39
CA LYS A 245 6.12 -8.12 -12.28
C LYS A 245 7.44 -7.88 -11.59
N ASN A 246 8.52 -8.28 -12.22
CA ASN A 246 9.87 -8.07 -11.73
C ASN A 246 10.78 -7.60 -12.88
N PRO A 247 11.11 -6.29 -12.95
CA PRO A 247 11.99 -5.76 -14.00
C PRO A 247 13.43 -6.22 -13.87
N ALA A 248 13.82 -6.77 -12.71
CA ALA A 248 15.17 -7.26 -12.41
C ALA A 248 15.21 -8.78 -12.22
N SER A 249 14.37 -9.54 -12.91
CA SER A 249 14.25 -11.01 -12.78
C SER A 249 15.57 -11.77 -13.03
N PHE A 250 16.49 -11.18 -13.78
CA PHE A 250 17.82 -11.74 -14.03
C PHE A 250 18.85 -11.46 -12.90
N ARG A 251 18.49 -10.65 -11.90
CA ARG A 251 19.37 -10.26 -10.78
C ARG A 251 18.93 -10.80 -9.43
N ILE A 252 17.70 -11.32 -9.33
CA ILE A 252 17.11 -11.72 -8.06
C ILE A 252 16.34 -13.03 -8.22
N ALA A 253 16.36 -13.85 -7.19
CA ALA A 253 15.64 -15.12 -7.16
C ALA A 253 14.12 -14.91 -7.21
N ASP A 254 13.40 -15.89 -7.77
CA ASP A 254 11.94 -15.89 -7.87
C ASP A 254 11.25 -15.86 -6.50
N GLN A 255 11.94 -16.29 -5.46
CA GLN A 255 11.44 -16.34 -4.09
C GLN A 255 12.55 -15.95 -3.10
N LEU A 256 12.25 -15.03 -2.21
CA LEU A 256 13.18 -14.45 -1.25
C LEU A 256 12.70 -14.68 0.19
N PRO A 257 13.59 -14.93 1.15
CA PRO A 257 13.24 -14.94 2.57
C PRO A 257 12.74 -13.54 2.98
N ILE A 258 11.63 -13.50 3.70
CA ILE A 258 10.93 -12.24 4.04
C ILE A 258 11.82 -11.27 4.81
N GLU A 259 12.81 -11.80 5.52
CA GLU A 259 13.73 -11.05 6.36
C GLU A 259 14.58 -10.04 5.59
N SER A 260 14.98 -10.34 4.36
CA SER A 260 15.83 -9.47 3.53
C SER A 260 15.14 -9.01 2.25
N ALA A 261 14.01 -9.64 1.91
CA ALA A 261 13.42 -9.60 0.58
C ALA A 261 13.23 -8.20 -0.01
N LEU A 262 12.70 -7.22 0.76
CA LEU A 262 12.47 -5.89 0.20
C LEU A 262 13.77 -5.13 -0.03
N ALA A 263 14.75 -5.25 0.85
CA ALA A 263 16.06 -4.65 0.67
C ALA A 263 16.77 -5.23 -0.57
N ASP A 264 16.75 -6.56 -0.70
CA ASP A 264 17.35 -7.27 -1.86
C ASP A 264 16.64 -6.87 -3.16
N PHE A 265 15.30 -6.80 -3.13
CA PHE A 265 14.50 -6.37 -4.28
C PHE A 265 14.84 -4.95 -4.71
N PHE A 266 14.88 -4.00 -3.78
CA PHE A 266 15.22 -2.60 -4.07
C PHE A 266 16.63 -2.48 -4.64
N LYS A 267 17.59 -3.21 -4.08
CA LYS A 267 18.96 -3.26 -4.59
C LYS A 267 19.01 -3.82 -6.03
N ALA A 268 18.30 -4.90 -6.30
CA ALA A 268 18.28 -5.54 -7.62
C ALA A 268 17.66 -4.65 -8.70
N VAL A 269 16.57 -3.93 -8.37
CA VAL A 269 15.87 -3.05 -9.32
C VAL A 269 16.70 -1.80 -9.64
N LYS A 270 17.45 -1.28 -8.67
CA LYS A 270 18.28 -0.07 -8.87
C LYS A 270 19.62 -0.34 -9.56
N GLY A 271 20.09 -1.56 -9.57
CA GLY A 271 21.38 -1.99 -10.19
C GLY A 271 22.46 -2.09 -9.17
#